data_fd9fa409a97d03d4febc7bcfa8a27454
#
_entry.id   fd9fa409a97d03d4febc7bcfa8a27454
#
_cell.length_a   1.000
_cell.length_b   1.000
_cell.length_c   1.000
_cell.angle_alpha   90.00
_cell.angle_beta   90.00
_cell.angle_gamma   90.00
#
_symmetry.space_group_name_H-M   'P 1'
#
loop_
_entity.id
_entity.type
_entity.pdbx_description
1 polymer ?
#
loop_
_entity_poly.entity_id
_entity_poly.type
_entity_poly.pdbx_seq_one_letter_code
_entity_poly.pdbx_strand_id
1 'polypeptide(L)'
;MHTLQTPSKTGFDIVAIDGPAGAGKSTVARMAADKLGYGYLDTGAMYRAVTLKAQQENIDFSDVAAMRRCASECGLRFETSKNSSQPRVFLKDIEVTHDIRKPEVARNVSAVAANQGVRECMTALQRQIGKKGKWVVDGRDIGSVVFPDARTKIFLTASIEERARRRLHDLHEKGFEADLESLKLEIAKRDEYDSNREFAPLKQADGAVLLDTTAMTIDQVIDRIIIIVTNTRDKLIPMEERMTQVKNTHQEQADSAEENQMTMEEALNSEFRTISRGAIVTGTVIEKNQSGIYVDLGYKSDGIIPTDELDGEEGKYNVGDEIKVYVKKVDDGHGQLLLSLRRAQELGSWDDLDEAFKNKTPVEGEIKER
;
A
#
# COMPACT_ATOMS: atom_id res chain seq x y z
N MET A 1 -49.63 10.32 -12.68
CA MET A 1 -48.26 10.09 -13.14
C MET A 1 -47.40 9.91 -11.91
N HIS A 2 -47.14 8.68 -11.49
CA HIS A 2 -46.21 8.37 -10.40
C HIS A 2 -44.81 8.25 -11.01
N THR A 3 -43.95 9.22 -10.75
CA THR A 3 -42.53 9.12 -11.04
C THR A 3 -41.93 8.09 -10.10
N LEU A 4 -41.58 6.94 -10.66
CA LEU A 4 -40.75 5.94 -10.00
C LEU A 4 -39.33 6.57 -9.76
N GLN A 5 -39.10 7.01 -8.53
CA GLN A 5 -37.74 7.32 -8.07
C GLN A 5 -36.96 6.00 -8.06
N THR A 6 -36.03 5.85 -8.99
CA THR A 6 -35.01 4.81 -8.92
C THR A 6 -34.23 4.99 -7.60
N PRO A 7 -34.09 3.94 -6.75
CA PRO A 7 -33.29 4.04 -5.55
C PRO A 7 -31.86 4.34 -5.97
N SER A 8 -31.29 5.44 -5.47
CA SER A 8 -29.88 5.73 -5.60
C SER A 8 -29.10 4.54 -5.07
N LYS A 9 -28.32 3.89 -5.91
CA LYS A 9 -27.35 2.86 -5.49
C LYS A 9 -26.25 3.53 -4.65
N THR A 10 -26.55 3.85 -3.40
CA THR A 10 -25.56 4.22 -2.40
C THR A 10 -24.85 2.94 -1.95
N GLY A 11 -24.02 2.37 -2.82
CA GLY A 11 -23.11 1.31 -2.41
C GLY A 11 -22.17 1.86 -1.34
N PHE A 12 -21.83 1.02 -0.35
CA PHE A 12 -20.85 1.36 0.65
C PHE A 12 -19.53 1.74 -0.03
N ASP A 13 -18.89 2.84 0.39
CA ASP A 13 -17.56 3.23 -0.10
C ASP A 13 -16.48 2.35 0.59
N ILE A 14 -16.56 1.06 0.27
CA ILE A 14 -15.74 0.00 0.83
C ILE A 14 -14.79 -0.52 -0.25
N VAL A 15 -13.53 -0.68 0.15
CA VAL A 15 -12.53 -1.47 -0.56
C VAL A 15 -12.40 -2.79 0.18
N ALA A 16 -12.95 -3.86 -0.39
CA ALA A 16 -12.89 -5.21 0.15
C ALA A 16 -11.62 -5.90 -0.33
N ILE A 17 -10.77 -6.36 0.59
CA ILE A 17 -9.54 -7.10 0.29
C ILE A 17 -9.63 -8.49 0.91
N ASP A 18 -9.99 -9.48 0.11
CA ASP A 18 -10.06 -10.88 0.51
C ASP A 18 -8.83 -11.67 0.04
N GLY A 19 -8.62 -12.86 0.59
CA GLY A 19 -7.56 -13.75 0.15
C GLY A 19 -7.04 -14.67 1.26
N PRO A 20 -6.16 -15.63 0.93
CA PRO A 20 -5.70 -16.68 1.82
C PRO A 20 -4.82 -16.16 2.97
N ALA A 21 -4.50 -17.04 3.93
CA ALA A 21 -3.59 -16.72 5.03
C ALA A 21 -2.18 -16.39 4.53
N GLY A 22 -1.48 -15.42 5.15
CA GLY A 22 -0.10 -15.06 4.80
C GLY A 22 0.07 -14.30 3.49
N ALA A 23 -1.01 -13.93 2.76
CA ALA A 23 -0.92 -13.17 1.51
C ALA A 23 -0.52 -11.68 1.69
N GLY A 24 -0.29 -11.21 2.92
CA GLY A 24 0.11 -9.82 3.19
C GLY A 24 -1.04 -8.81 3.28
N LYS A 25 -2.31 -9.27 3.24
CA LYS A 25 -3.49 -8.40 3.22
C LYS A 25 -3.49 -7.27 4.23
N SER A 26 -3.30 -7.60 5.52
CA SER A 26 -3.42 -6.62 6.59
C SER A 26 -2.38 -5.51 6.49
N THR A 27 -1.16 -5.83 6.05
CA THR A 27 -0.09 -4.85 5.81
C THR A 27 -0.47 -3.89 4.69
N VAL A 28 -0.79 -4.44 3.51
CA VAL A 28 -1.08 -3.61 2.34
C VAL A 28 -2.43 -2.89 2.43
N ALA A 29 -3.45 -3.51 3.08
CA ALA A 29 -4.75 -2.89 3.30
C ALA A 29 -4.66 -1.66 4.20
N ARG A 30 -3.88 -1.75 5.29
CA ARG A 30 -3.63 -0.62 6.19
C ARG A 30 -2.91 0.51 5.48
N MET A 31 -1.81 0.21 4.78
CA MET A 31 -1.03 1.23 4.08
C MET A 31 -1.82 1.86 2.92
N ALA A 32 -2.64 1.07 2.22
CA ALA A 32 -3.55 1.59 1.20
C ALA A 32 -4.65 2.48 1.82
N ALA A 33 -5.18 2.12 3.00
CA ALA A 33 -6.15 2.95 3.71
C ALA A 33 -5.55 4.30 4.08
N ASP A 34 -4.33 4.33 4.60
CA ASP A 34 -3.61 5.56 4.95
C ASP A 34 -3.41 6.46 3.71
N LYS A 35 -2.91 5.90 2.58
CA LYS A 35 -2.74 6.64 1.33
C LYS A 35 -4.06 7.14 0.72
N LEU A 36 -5.16 6.42 0.91
CA LEU A 36 -6.49 6.78 0.41
C LEU A 36 -7.26 7.73 1.33
N GLY A 37 -6.78 7.98 2.54
CA GLY A 37 -7.51 8.69 3.58
C GLY A 37 -8.77 7.94 4.06
N TYR A 38 -8.73 6.59 4.08
CA TYR A 38 -9.81 5.70 4.50
C TYR A 38 -9.56 5.15 5.90
N GLY A 39 -10.63 4.76 6.58
CA GLY A 39 -10.51 3.90 7.75
C GLY A 39 -10.01 2.50 7.37
N TYR A 40 -9.31 1.84 8.29
CA TYR A 40 -8.87 0.46 8.13
C TYR A 40 -9.57 -0.45 9.15
N LEU A 41 -10.10 -1.59 8.68
CA LEU A 41 -10.75 -2.59 9.52
C LEU A 41 -10.11 -3.97 9.31
N ASP A 42 -9.37 -4.45 10.32
CA ASP A 42 -8.83 -5.82 10.43
C ASP A 42 -9.93 -6.76 10.97
N THR A 43 -10.63 -7.45 10.08
CA THR A 43 -11.66 -8.40 10.53
C THR A 43 -11.06 -9.64 11.18
N GLY A 44 -9.84 -10.01 10.81
CA GLY A 44 -9.10 -11.07 11.47
C GLY A 44 -8.83 -10.77 12.95
N ALA A 45 -8.57 -9.52 13.31
CA ALA A 45 -8.46 -9.11 14.71
C ALA A 45 -9.79 -9.26 15.46
N MET A 46 -10.94 -9.00 14.81
CA MET A 46 -12.26 -9.21 15.41
C MET A 46 -12.48 -10.66 15.82
N TYR A 47 -12.25 -11.61 14.91
CA TYR A 47 -12.38 -13.02 15.20
C TYR A 47 -11.38 -13.50 16.25
N ARG A 48 -10.14 -13.00 16.22
CA ARG A 48 -9.14 -13.31 17.25
C ARG A 48 -9.53 -12.80 18.63
N ALA A 49 -10.16 -11.64 18.73
CA ALA A 49 -10.66 -11.12 20.00
C ALA A 49 -11.77 -11.99 20.57
N VAL A 50 -12.73 -12.43 19.74
CA VAL A 50 -13.75 -13.40 20.17
C VAL A 50 -13.11 -14.73 20.58
N THR A 51 -12.09 -15.20 19.85
CA THR A 51 -11.37 -16.43 20.20
C THR A 51 -10.71 -16.32 21.58
N LEU A 52 -9.99 -15.22 21.84
CA LEU A 52 -9.35 -14.97 23.13
C LEU A 52 -10.36 -14.99 24.27
N LYS A 53 -11.50 -14.27 24.11
CA LYS A 53 -12.56 -14.25 25.12
C LYS A 53 -13.14 -15.63 25.35
N ALA A 54 -13.44 -16.37 24.29
CA ALA A 54 -14.00 -17.73 24.42
C ALA A 54 -13.02 -18.70 25.13
N GLN A 55 -11.72 -18.58 24.87
CA GLN A 55 -10.67 -19.31 25.57
C GLN A 55 -10.62 -18.95 27.07
N GLN A 56 -10.67 -17.66 27.39
CA GLN A 56 -10.67 -17.17 28.79
C GLN A 56 -11.88 -17.67 29.58
N GLU A 57 -13.04 -17.80 28.92
CA GLU A 57 -14.29 -18.27 29.52
C GLU A 57 -14.48 -19.79 29.38
N ASN A 58 -13.50 -20.52 28.82
CA ASN A 58 -13.54 -21.96 28.56
C ASN A 58 -14.80 -22.41 27.79
N ILE A 59 -15.23 -21.64 26.82
CA ILE A 59 -16.38 -21.93 25.95
C ILE A 59 -16.00 -22.97 24.90
N ASP A 60 -16.82 -23.99 24.71
CA ASP A 60 -16.66 -24.92 23.60
C ASP A 60 -16.97 -24.21 22.27
N PHE A 61 -16.00 -24.21 21.35
CA PHE A 61 -16.12 -23.55 20.05
C PHE A 61 -17.19 -24.19 19.14
N SER A 62 -17.62 -25.41 19.43
CA SER A 62 -18.70 -26.11 18.73
C SER A 62 -20.10 -25.68 19.21
N ASP A 63 -20.23 -25.11 20.40
CA ASP A 63 -21.50 -24.60 20.92
C ASP A 63 -21.85 -23.26 20.26
N VAL A 64 -22.70 -23.35 19.23
CA VAL A 64 -23.13 -22.15 18.43
C VAL A 64 -23.83 -21.12 19.32
N ALA A 65 -24.63 -21.54 20.30
CA ALA A 65 -25.41 -20.61 21.15
C ALA A 65 -24.50 -19.91 22.17
N ALA A 66 -23.58 -20.63 22.81
CA ALA A 66 -22.62 -20.06 23.74
C ALA A 66 -21.63 -19.12 23.00
N MET A 67 -21.13 -19.55 21.86
CA MET A 67 -20.24 -18.71 21.01
C MET A 67 -20.92 -17.45 20.47
N ARG A 68 -22.21 -17.52 20.12
CA ARG A 68 -23.03 -16.34 19.77
C ARG A 68 -23.11 -15.34 20.92
N ARG A 69 -23.44 -15.82 22.14
CA ARG A 69 -23.46 -14.96 23.35
C ARG A 69 -22.09 -14.33 23.61
N CYS A 70 -21.04 -15.13 23.57
CA CYS A 70 -19.67 -14.66 23.75
C CYS A 70 -19.34 -13.52 22.76
N ALA A 71 -19.67 -13.69 21.49
CA ALA A 71 -19.40 -12.70 20.43
C ALA A 71 -20.27 -11.44 20.60
N SER A 72 -21.56 -11.57 20.97
CA SER A 72 -22.46 -10.42 21.16
C SER A 72 -22.12 -9.57 22.39
N GLU A 73 -21.59 -10.21 23.44
CA GLU A 73 -21.28 -9.58 24.72
C GLU A 73 -19.80 -9.22 24.89
N CYS A 74 -18.98 -9.43 23.86
CA CYS A 74 -17.53 -9.21 23.96
C CYS A 74 -17.14 -7.75 24.15
N GLY A 75 -18.01 -6.79 23.81
CA GLY A 75 -17.72 -5.37 23.91
C GLY A 75 -16.50 -4.98 23.06
N LEU A 76 -16.40 -5.56 21.86
CA LEU A 76 -15.27 -5.33 20.96
C LEU A 76 -15.25 -3.88 20.48
N ARG A 77 -14.11 -3.23 20.64
CA ARG A 77 -13.87 -1.84 20.24
C ARG A 77 -12.48 -1.67 19.63
N PHE A 78 -12.39 -0.81 18.62
CA PHE A 78 -11.12 -0.42 17.99
C PHE A 78 -10.85 1.05 18.27
N GLU A 79 -9.61 1.37 18.59
CA GLU A 79 -9.12 2.74 18.67
C GLU A 79 -7.97 2.93 17.70
N THR A 80 -8.10 3.91 16.83
CA THR A 80 -7.01 4.36 15.95
C THR A 80 -6.32 5.54 16.59
N SER A 81 -5.01 5.48 16.74
CA SER A 81 -4.19 6.62 17.20
C SER A 81 -3.44 7.21 16.02
N LYS A 82 -3.37 8.53 15.94
CA LYS A 82 -2.55 9.22 14.91
C LYS A 82 -1.06 8.83 14.96
N ASN A 83 -0.60 8.33 16.11
CA ASN A 83 0.81 7.96 16.36
C ASN A 83 1.06 6.45 16.34
N SER A 84 0.06 5.62 16.04
CA SER A 84 0.21 4.17 15.98
C SER A 84 -0.22 3.64 14.63
N SER A 85 0.69 2.94 13.98
CA SER A 85 0.42 2.29 12.69
C SER A 85 -0.58 1.11 12.76
N GLN A 86 -0.99 0.70 13.98
CA GLN A 86 -1.93 -0.40 14.19
C GLN A 86 -3.06 0.04 15.11
N PRO A 87 -4.34 -0.30 14.79
CA PRO A 87 -5.45 -0.05 15.69
C PRO A 87 -5.30 -0.86 16.99
N ARG A 88 -5.55 -0.22 18.11
CA ARG A 88 -5.66 -0.88 19.42
C ARG A 88 -6.99 -1.60 19.50
N VAL A 89 -6.98 -2.80 20.03
CA VAL A 89 -8.15 -3.67 20.16
C VAL A 89 -8.51 -3.85 21.62
N PHE A 90 -9.77 -3.64 21.94
CA PHE A 90 -10.29 -3.74 23.30
C PHE A 90 -11.44 -4.74 23.37
N LEU A 91 -11.46 -5.52 24.42
CA LEU A 91 -12.63 -6.28 24.90
C LEU A 91 -13.16 -5.56 26.13
N LYS A 92 -14.31 -4.89 26.00
CA LYS A 92 -14.79 -3.91 26.99
C LYS A 92 -13.70 -2.85 27.24
N ASP A 93 -13.17 -2.77 28.45
CA ASP A 93 -12.17 -1.80 28.84
C ASP A 93 -10.73 -2.35 28.88
N ILE A 94 -10.56 -3.63 28.52
CA ILE A 94 -9.26 -4.29 28.54
C ILE A 94 -8.64 -4.27 27.15
N GLU A 95 -7.45 -3.70 27.05
CA GLU A 95 -6.68 -3.74 25.81
C GLU A 95 -6.11 -5.15 25.59
N VAL A 96 -6.40 -5.72 24.41
CA VAL A 96 -5.99 -7.08 24.01
C VAL A 96 -5.16 -7.10 22.72
N THR A 97 -4.64 -5.97 22.28
CA THR A 97 -3.92 -5.80 21.01
C THR A 97 -2.81 -6.81 20.80
N HIS A 98 -2.05 -7.13 21.83
CA HIS A 98 -0.97 -8.11 21.80
C HIS A 98 -1.48 -9.54 22.05
N ASP A 99 -2.43 -9.72 22.97
CA ASP A 99 -2.93 -11.03 23.35
C ASP A 99 -3.63 -11.78 22.22
N ILE A 100 -4.38 -11.06 21.38
CA ILE A 100 -5.07 -11.66 20.22
C ILE A 100 -4.10 -12.19 19.14
N ARG A 101 -2.80 -11.92 19.25
CA ARG A 101 -1.77 -12.37 18.30
C ARG A 101 -0.93 -13.53 18.82
N LYS A 102 -1.21 -14.00 20.03
CA LYS A 102 -0.53 -15.15 20.62
C LYS A 102 -0.79 -16.44 19.81
N PRO A 103 0.18 -17.38 19.77
CA PRO A 103 0.04 -18.62 19.00
C PRO A 103 -1.20 -19.46 19.36
N GLU A 104 -1.58 -19.48 20.63
CA GLU A 104 -2.78 -20.20 21.10
C GLU A 104 -4.08 -19.64 20.52
N VAL A 105 -4.19 -18.33 20.35
CA VAL A 105 -5.33 -17.68 19.69
C VAL A 105 -5.30 -17.98 18.20
N ALA A 106 -4.12 -17.87 17.57
CA ALA A 106 -3.96 -18.11 16.14
C ALA A 106 -4.35 -19.53 15.71
N ARG A 107 -4.10 -20.55 16.57
CA ARG A 107 -4.46 -21.95 16.30
C ARG A 107 -5.97 -22.18 16.29
N ASN A 108 -6.73 -21.43 17.09
CA ASN A 108 -8.17 -21.66 17.29
C ASN A 108 -9.07 -20.71 16.48
N VAL A 109 -8.51 -19.63 15.93
CA VAL A 109 -9.30 -18.58 15.25
C VAL A 109 -10.09 -19.12 14.04
N SER A 110 -9.60 -20.13 13.34
CA SER A 110 -10.31 -20.68 12.18
C SER A 110 -11.58 -21.42 12.59
N ALA A 111 -11.55 -22.18 13.69
CA ALA A 111 -12.73 -22.84 14.25
C ALA A 111 -13.78 -21.82 14.71
N VAL A 112 -13.36 -20.78 15.43
CA VAL A 112 -14.24 -19.69 15.87
C VAL A 112 -14.81 -18.92 14.67
N ALA A 113 -14.02 -18.67 13.64
CA ALA A 113 -14.48 -17.99 12.43
C ALA A 113 -15.41 -18.84 11.54
N ALA A 114 -15.42 -20.14 11.70
CA ALA A 114 -16.38 -21.04 11.06
C ALA A 114 -17.72 -21.13 11.81
N ASN A 115 -17.75 -20.77 13.11
CA ASN A 115 -18.96 -20.84 13.92
C ASN A 115 -20.02 -19.85 13.45
N GLN A 116 -21.20 -20.34 13.08
CA GLN A 116 -22.30 -19.54 12.52
C GLN A 116 -22.71 -18.39 13.45
N GLY A 117 -22.86 -18.67 14.77
CA GLY A 117 -23.29 -17.66 15.73
C GLY A 117 -22.33 -16.49 15.86
N VAL A 118 -21.01 -16.77 15.82
CA VAL A 118 -19.96 -15.73 15.80
C VAL A 118 -20.02 -14.92 14.50
N ARG A 119 -20.17 -15.60 13.37
CA ARG A 119 -20.20 -14.91 12.07
C ARG A 119 -21.37 -13.95 11.97
N GLU A 120 -22.55 -14.34 12.40
CA GLU A 120 -23.72 -13.46 12.39
C GLU A 120 -23.46 -12.17 13.19
N CYS A 121 -22.90 -12.29 14.40
CA CYS A 121 -22.56 -11.13 15.23
C CYS A 121 -21.46 -10.26 14.58
N MET A 122 -20.38 -10.88 14.09
CA MET A 122 -19.25 -10.13 13.50
C MET A 122 -19.63 -9.47 12.19
N THR A 123 -20.39 -10.14 11.31
CA THR A 123 -20.88 -9.54 10.05
C THR A 123 -21.79 -8.34 10.33
N ALA A 124 -22.70 -8.43 11.32
CA ALA A 124 -23.53 -7.30 11.70
C ALA A 124 -22.70 -6.10 12.19
N LEU A 125 -21.69 -6.33 13.03
CA LEU A 125 -20.80 -5.30 13.53
C LEU A 125 -19.95 -4.68 12.42
N GLN A 126 -19.39 -5.48 11.51
CA GLN A 126 -18.62 -5.01 10.36
C GLN A 126 -19.46 -4.10 9.46
N ARG A 127 -20.71 -4.52 9.17
CA ARG A 127 -21.65 -3.70 8.39
C ARG A 127 -22.01 -2.39 9.10
N GLN A 128 -22.17 -2.43 10.43
CA GLN A 128 -22.43 -1.22 11.21
C GLN A 128 -21.25 -0.23 11.13
N ILE A 129 -20.02 -0.72 11.22
CA ILE A 129 -18.80 0.09 11.06
C ILE A 129 -18.73 0.67 9.65
N GLY A 130 -18.91 -0.17 8.62
CA GLY A 130 -18.84 0.24 7.21
C GLY A 130 -19.84 1.33 6.80
N LYS A 131 -20.98 1.45 7.50
CA LYS A 131 -21.94 2.54 7.26
C LYS A 131 -21.42 3.92 7.66
N LYS A 132 -20.37 4.01 8.46
CA LYS A 132 -19.90 5.27 9.06
C LYS A 132 -18.82 5.99 8.26
N GLY A 133 -18.54 5.58 7.02
CA GLY A 133 -17.51 6.25 6.22
C GLY A 133 -16.92 5.38 5.12
N LYS A 134 -15.70 5.72 4.75
CA LYS A 134 -14.91 5.05 3.73
C LYS A 134 -13.92 4.11 4.41
N TRP A 135 -13.91 2.84 4.01
CA TRP A 135 -13.12 1.83 4.68
C TRP A 135 -12.38 0.92 3.70
N VAL A 136 -11.14 0.57 4.03
CA VAL A 136 -10.47 -0.61 3.52
C VAL A 136 -10.65 -1.72 4.55
N VAL A 137 -11.24 -2.82 4.14
CA VAL A 137 -11.59 -3.95 5.01
C VAL A 137 -10.90 -5.19 4.50
N ASP A 138 -10.07 -5.82 5.32
CA ASP A 138 -9.42 -7.08 4.95
C ASP A 138 -10.04 -8.29 5.65
N GLY A 139 -10.13 -9.41 4.91
CA GLY A 139 -10.74 -10.62 5.43
C GLY A 139 -10.61 -11.84 4.52
N ARG A 140 -11.69 -12.63 4.47
CA ARG A 140 -11.82 -13.86 3.66
C ARG A 140 -13.07 -13.85 2.78
N ASP A 141 -14.08 -13.11 3.18
CA ASP A 141 -15.42 -13.11 2.63
C ASP A 141 -16.04 -11.70 2.62
N ILE A 142 -15.19 -10.69 2.64
CA ILE A 142 -15.64 -9.29 2.71
C ILE A 142 -16.45 -8.94 1.46
N GLY A 143 -15.90 -9.20 0.28
CA GLY A 143 -16.54 -8.89 -0.99
C GLY A 143 -17.60 -9.89 -1.43
N SER A 144 -17.66 -11.08 -0.81
CA SER A 144 -18.63 -12.11 -1.16
C SER A 144 -19.84 -12.16 -0.21
N VAL A 145 -19.65 -11.84 1.08
CA VAL A 145 -20.69 -11.99 2.11
C VAL A 145 -20.92 -10.71 2.90
N VAL A 146 -19.86 -10.07 3.41
CA VAL A 146 -20.03 -8.93 4.33
C VAL A 146 -20.51 -7.69 3.58
N PHE A 147 -19.84 -7.33 2.50
CA PHE A 147 -20.14 -6.20 1.63
C PHE A 147 -20.21 -6.64 0.16
N PRO A 148 -21.23 -7.44 -0.22
CA PRO A 148 -21.37 -7.92 -1.59
C PRO A 148 -21.54 -6.79 -2.61
N ASP A 149 -22.01 -5.62 -2.17
CA ASP A 149 -22.14 -4.40 -2.97
C ASP A 149 -20.95 -3.45 -2.83
N ALA A 150 -19.82 -3.90 -2.27
CA ALA A 150 -18.59 -3.10 -2.20
C ALA A 150 -18.18 -2.66 -3.62
N ARG A 151 -17.85 -1.37 -3.75
CA ARG A 151 -17.48 -0.79 -5.05
C ARG A 151 -16.19 -1.40 -5.60
N THR A 152 -15.22 -1.61 -4.73
CA THR A 152 -13.94 -2.20 -5.10
C THR A 152 -13.75 -3.50 -4.33
N LYS A 153 -13.53 -4.58 -5.07
CA LYS A 153 -13.24 -5.89 -4.52
C LYS A 153 -11.93 -6.39 -5.08
N ILE A 154 -11.04 -6.81 -4.20
CA ILE A 154 -9.72 -7.33 -4.56
C ILE A 154 -9.57 -8.69 -3.89
N PHE A 155 -9.17 -9.70 -4.65
CA PHE A 155 -8.74 -10.98 -4.12
C PHE A 155 -7.21 -11.04 -4.20
N LEU A 156 -6.57 -10.84 -3.06
CA LEU A 156 -5.11 -10.76 -2.96
C LEU A 156 -4.55 -12.15 -2.64
N THR A 157 -3.65 -12.63 -3.49
CA THR A 157 -3.03 -13.95 -3.35
C THR A 157 -1.51 -13.88 -3.50
N ALA A 158 -0.84 -14.97 -3.15
CA ALA A 158 0.55 -15.27 -3.48
C ALA A 158 0.74 -16.79 -3.41
N SER A 159 1.80 -17.32 -4.02
CA SER A 159 2.14 -18.74 -3.93
C SER A 159 2.31 -19.18 -2.47
N ILE A 160 2.02 -20.45 -2.17
CA ILE A 160 2.20 -21.01 -0.82
C ILE A 160 3.64 -20.83 -0.35
N GLU A 161 4.60 -21.04 -1.24
CA GLU A 161 6.03 -20.84 -1.02
C GLU A 161 6.34 -19.43 -0.52
N GLU A 162 5.85 -18.41 -1.23
CA GLU A 162 6.10 -17.01 -0.89
C GLU A 162 5.41 -16.63 0.42
N ARG A 163 4.18 -17.11 0.66
CA ARG A 163 3.45 -16.87 1.91
C ARG A 163 4.14 -17.50 3.11
N ALA A 164 4.71 -18.70 2.94
CA ALA A 164 5.49 -19.37 3.97
C ALA A 164 6.82 -18.64 4.25
N ARG A 165 7.49 -18.11 3.21
CA ARG A 165 8.70 -17.29 3.35
C ARG A 165 8.43 -16.00 4.14
N ARG A 166 7.36 -15.27 3.79
CA ARG A 166 6.93 -14.07 4.54
C ARG A 166 6.64 -14.40 5.99
N ARG A 167 5.95 -15.50 6.24
CA ARG A 167 5.63 -15.95 7.61
C ARG A 167 6.86 -16.35 8.40
N LEU A 168 7.83 -17.02 7.77
CA LEU A 168 9.09 -17.39 8.37
C LEU A 168 9.89 -16.15 8.78
N HIS A 169 9.96 -15.16 7.91
CA HIS A 169 10.61 -13.88 8.19
C HIS A 169 9.97 -13.17 9.39
N ASP A 170 8.62 -13.03 9.41
CA ASP A 170 7.88 -12.44 10.53
C ASP A 170 8.13 -13.15 11.87
N LEU A 171 8.33 -14.48 11.85
CA LEU A 171 8.60 -15.26 13.05
C LEU A 171 10.04 -15.04 13.52
N HIS A 172 11.02 -15.04 12.62
CA HIS A 172 12.42 -14.78 12.94
C HIS A 172 12.62 -13.38 13.52
N GLU A 173 11.97 -12.35 12.98
CA GLU A 173 12.01 -10.99 13.55
C GLU A 173 11.47 -10.92 14.98
N LYS A 174 10.55 -11.83 15.34
CA LYS A 174 9.99 -11.96 16.70
C LYS A 174 10.78 -12.91 17.59
N GLY A 175 11.92 -13.45 17.11
CA GLY A 175 12.78 -14.36 17.85
C GLY A 175 12.27 -15.81 17.93
N PHE A 176 11.33 -16.22 17.06
CA PHE A 176 10.84 -17.59 16.98
C PHE A 176 11.53 -18.35 15.86
N GLU A 177 11.99 -19.56 16.14
CA GLU A 177 12.43 -20.50 15.12
C GLU A 177 11.24 -21.22 14.50
N ALA A 178 11.25 -21.41 13.18
CA ALA A 178 10.24 -22.17 12.46
C ALA A 178 10.86 -22.81 11.21
N ASP A 179 10.26 -23.93 10.79
CA ASP A 179 10.67 -24.64 9.57
C ASP A 179 9.75 -24.26 8.42
N LEU A 180 10.36 -23.97 7.24
CA LEU A 180 9.64 -23.52 6.06
C LEU A 180 8.60 -24.55 5.56
N GLU A 181 8.96 -25.84 5.55
CA GLU A 181 8.06 -26.91 5.08
C GLU A 181 6.88 -27.10 6.03
N SER A 182 7.13 -27.00 7.33
CA SER A 182 6.07 -27.03 8.34
C SER A 182 5.11 -25.86 8.17
N LEU A 183 5.61 -24.66 7.90
CA LEU A 183 4.79 -23.47 7.64
C LEU A 183 3.98 -23.59 6.34
N LYS A 184 4.52 -24.18 5.29
CA LYS A 184 3.77 -24.48 4.05
C LYS A 184 2.58 -25.39 4.33
N LEU A 185 2.81 -26.46 5.08
CA LEU A 185 1.74 -27.40 5.47
C LEU A 185 0.67 -26.74 6.33
N GLU A 186 1.07 -25.91 7.30
CA GLU A 186 0.13 -25.15 8.15
C GLU A 186 -0.72 -24.20 7.30
N ILE A 187 -0.10 -23.45 6.39
CA ILE A 187 -0.79 -22.52 5.51
C ILE A 187 -1.76 -23.27 4.58
N ALA A 188 -1.32 -24.38 3.97
CA ALA A 188 -2.16 -25.18 3.08
C ALA A 188 -3.40 -25.73 3.80
N LYS A 189 -3.21 -26.31 4.98
CA LYS A 189 -4.33 -26.83 5.82
C LYS A 189 -5.31 -25.73 6.19
N ARG A 190 -4.81 -24.55 6.51
CA ARG A 190 -5.64 -23.41 6.86
C ARG A 190 -6.44 -22.90 5.67
N ASP A 191 -5.83 -22.80 4.49
CA ASP A 191 -6.50 -22.38 3.28
C ASP A 191 -7.57 -23.38 2.86
N GLU A 192 -7.29 -24.68 2.97
CA GLU A 192 -8.25 -25.75 2.74
C GLU A 192 -9.44 -25.65 3.71
N TYR A 193 -9.17 -25.43 4.99
CA TYR A 193 -10.22 -25.24 6.00
C TYR A 193 -11.07 -24.00 5.70
N ASP A 194 -10.44 -22.83 5.41
CA ASP A 194 -11.13 -21.58 5.12
C ASP A 194 -11.96 -21.69 3.82
N SER A 195 -11.49 -22.47 2.82
CA SER A 195 -12.18 -22.64 1.54
C SER A 195 -13.35 -23.63 1.60
N ASN A 196 -13.26 -24.65 2.47
CA ASN A 196 -14.26 -25.72 2.57
C ASN A 196 -15.30 -25.50 3.70
N ARG A 197 -15.20 -24.40 4.46
CA ARG A 197 -16.18 -24.12 5.53
C ARG A 197 -17.59 -23.91 4.95
N GLU A 198 -18.59 -24.41 5.65
CA GLU A 198 -20.00 -24.34 5.24
C GLU A 198 -20.50 -22.90 5.10
N PHE A 199 -20.11 -22.03 6.04
CA PHE A 199 -20.57 -20.63 6.07
C PHE A 199 -19.45 -19.70 5.61
N ALA A 200 -19.74 -18.90 4.55
CA ALA A 200 -18.87 -17.88 3.99
C ALA A 200 -17.45 -18.39 3.67
N PRO A 201 -17.32 -19.37 2.76
CA PRO A 201 -16.02 -19.92 2.38
C PRO A 201 -15.11 -18.88 1.77
N LEU A 202 -13.80 -19.08 1.93
CA LEU A 202 -12.80 -18.27 1.21
C LEU A 202 -12.93 -18.54 -0.30
N LYS A 203 -13.40 -17.55 -1.03
CA LYS A 203 -13.50 -17.58 -2.50
C LYS A 203 -13.36 -16.18 -3.07
N GLN A 204 -12.91 -16.10 -4.30
CA GLN A 204 -12.94 -14.84 -5.03
C GLN A 204 -14.40 -14.40 -5.22
N ALA A 205 -14.73 -13.20 -4.79
CA ALA A 205 -16.07 -12.65 -4.96
C ALA A 205 -16.30 -12.25 -6.42
N ASP A 206 -17.57 -12.25 -6.84
CA ASP A 206 -17.95 -11.80 -8.17
C ASP A 206 -17.51 -10.35 -8.40
N GLY A 207 -16.85 -10.10 -9.53
CA GLY A 207 -16.28 -8.81 -9.88
C GLY A 207 -15.03 -8.41 -9.10
N ALA A 208 -14.46 -9.29 -8.28
CA ALA A 208 -13.20 -9.03 -7.60
C ALA A 208 -12.00 -9.13 -8.57
N VAL A 209 -11.12 -8.14 -8.50
CA VAL A 209 -9.85 -8.17 -9.23
C VAL A 209 -8.89 -9.13 -8.52
N LEU A 210 -8.40 -10.14 -9.23
CA LEU A 210 -7.36 -11.02 -8.72
C LEU A 210 -6.01 -10.27 -8.77
N LEU A 211 -5.34 -10.20 -7.62
CA LEU A 211 -4.02 -9.59 -7.47
C LEU A 211 -3.03 -10.62 -6.90
N ASP A 212 -2.22 -11.21 -7.77
CA ASP A 212 -1.13 -12.10 -7.38
C ASP A 212 0.10 -11.25 -7.01
N THR A 213 0.55 -11.39 -5.77
CA THR A 213 1.65 -10.62 -5.20
C THR A 213 2.94 -11.42 -5.03
N THR A 214 3.04 -12.60 -5.66
CA THR A 214 4.17 -13.54 -5.49
C THR A 214 5.52 -12.87 -5.78
N ALA A 215 5.58 -12.07 -6.85
CA ALA A 215 6.80 -11.40 -7.29
C ALA A 215 6.79 -9.88 -7.05
N MET A 216 5.89 -9.37 -6.20
CA MET A 216 5.72 -7.94 -5.99
C MET A 216 6.28 -7.49 -4.64
N THR A 217 6.86 -6.29 -4.62
CA THR A 217 7.17 -5.58 -3.37
C THR A 217 5.91 -5.02 -2.72
N ILE A 218 5.99 -4.66 -1.44
CA ILE A 218 4.85 -4.07 -0.71
C ILE A 218 4.37 -2.80 -1.42
N ASP A 219 5.27 -1.92 -1.82
CA ASP A 219 4.93 -0.66 -2.50
C ASP A 219 4.23 -0.88 -3.84
N GLN A 220 4.72 -1.82 -4.65
CA GLN A 220 4.07 -2.20 -5.91
C GLN A 220 2.64 -2.73 -5.69
N VAL A 221 2.42 -3.50 -4.63
CA VAL A 221 1.08 -3.99 -4.28
C VAL A 221 0.17 -2.83 -3.88
N ILE A 222 0.66 -1.91 -3.06
CA ILE A 222 -0.11 -0.75 -2.61
C ILE A 222 -0.48 0.13 -3.81
N ASP A 223 0.47 0.46 -4.67
CA ASP A 223 0.22 1.28 -5.85
C ASP A 223 -0.80 0.62 -6.78
N ARG A 224 -0.73 -0.71 -6.93
CA ARG A 224 -1.72 -1.46 -7.70
C ARG A 224 -3.11 -1.41 -7.09
N ILE A 225 -3.21 -1.52 -5.76
CA ILE A 225 -4.49 -1.37 -5.04
C ILE A 225 -5.06 0.02 -5.28
N ILE A 226 -4.27 1.08 -5.17
CA ILE A 226 -4.71 2.47 -5.40
C ILE A 226 -5.22 2.66 -6.82
N ILE A 227 -4.50 2.17 -7.83
CA ILE A 227 -4.93 2.21 -9.23
C ILE A 227 -6.28 1.50 -9.42
N ILE A 228 -6.46 0.32 -8.83
CA ILE A 228 -7.73 -0.42 -8.91
C ILE A 228 -8.88 0.40 -8.30
N VAL A 229 -8.66 1.00 -7.12
CA VAL A 229 -9.66 1.82 -6.42
C VAL A 229 -10.02 3.04 -7.24
N THR A 230 -9.04 3.78 -7.75
CA THR A 230 -9.24 4.98 -8.56
C THR A 230 -9.99 4.66 -9.85
N ASN A 231 -9.56 3.66 -10.61
CA ASN A 231 -10.24 3.24 -11.84
C ASN A 231 -11.69 2.79 -11.62
N THR A 232 -11.97 2.19 -10.47
CA THR A 232 -13.35 1.77 -10.13
C THR A 232 -14.21 2.98 -9.79
N ARG A 233 -13.64 4.01 -9.16
CA ARG A 233 -14.34 5.28 -8.88
C ARG A 233 -14.64 6.04 -10.15
N ASP A 234 -13.69 6.17 -11.05
CA ASP A 234 -13.82 6.93 -12.28
C ASP A 234 -14.89 6.34 -13.21
N LYS A 235 -15.06 5.02 -13.20
CA LYS A 235 -16.14 4.36 -13.96
C LYS A 235 -17.55 4.70 -13.46
N LEU A 236 -17.70 5.18 -12.23
CA LEU A 236 -18.98 5.49 -11.60
C LEU A 236 -19.39 6.96 -11.70
N ILE A 237 -18.45 7.83 -12.09
CA ILE A 237 -18.75 9.24 -12.34
C ILE A 237 -19.38 9.34 -13.73
N PRO A 238 -20.62 9.88 -13.88
CA PRO A 238 -21.23 10.10 -15.17
C PRO A 238 -20.30 10.91 -16.08
N MET A 239 -20.31 10.60 -17.38
CA MET A 239 -19.39 11.24 -18.34
C MET A 239 -19.54 12.77 -18.36
N GLU A 240 -20.73 13.28 -18.07
CA GLU A 240 -21.03 14.71 -17.95
C GLU A 240 -20.36 15.34 -16.72
N GLU A 241 -20.37 14.66 -15.57
CA GLU A 241 -19.69 15.12 -14.36
C GLU A 241 -18.17 15.04 -14.48
N ARG A 242 -17.63 14.03 -15.20
CA ARG A 242 -16.20 13.96 -15.53
C ARG A 242 -15.76 15.16 -16.36
N MET A 243 -16.53 15.52 -17.39
CA MET A 243 -16.26 16.68 -18.23
C MET A 243 -16.36 17.99 -17.42
N THR A 244 -17.23 18.06 -16.43
CA THR A 244 -17.36 19.22 -15.54
C THR A 244 -16.22 19.30 -14.54
N GLN A 245 -15.80 18.18 -13.96
CA GLN A 245 -14.64 18.14 -13.07
C GLN A 245 -13.34 18.50 -13.82
N VAL A 246 -13.14 17.97 -15.02
CA VAL A 246 -12.01 18.34 -15.88
C VAL A 246 -12.05 19.84 -16.22
N LYS A 247 -13.23 20.40 -16.54
CA LYS A 247 -13.38 21.83 -16.78
C LYS A 247 -13.12 22.68 -15.54
N ASN A 248 -13.61 22.26 -14.37
CA ASN A 248 -13.36 22.98 -13.12
C ASN A 248 -11.90 22.91 -12.69
N THR A 249 -11.22 21.77 -12.88
CA THR A 249 -9.79 21.65 -12.64
C THR A 249 -8.98 22.53 -13.62
N HIS A 250 -9.41 22.60 -14.87
CA HIS A 250 -8.81 23.53 -15.85
C HIS A 250 -9.14 24.99 -15.56
N GLN A 251 -10.31 25.29 -14.97
CA GLN A 251 -10.71 26.65 -14.58
C GLN A 251 -9.94 27.11 -13.35
N GLU A 252 -9.82 26.25 -12.32
CA GLU A 252 -9.00 26.53 -11.12
C GLU A 252 -7.51 26.62 -11.45
N GLN A 253 -7.03 25.87 -12.45
CA GLN A 253 -5.66 25.99 -12.96
C GLN A 253 -5.49 27.24 -13.84
N ALA A 254 -6.51 27.69 -14.57
CA ALA A 254 -6.49 28.93 -15.34
C ALA A 254 -6.51 30.17 -14.43
N ASP A 255 -7.32 30.17 -13.37
CA ASP A 255 -7.40 31.28 -12.40
C ASP A 255 -6.13 31.40 -11.55
N SER A 256 -5.38 30.28 -11.32
CA SER A 256 -4.07 30.28 -10.67
C SER A 256 -2.90 30.60 -11.62
N ALA A 257 -3.11 30.50 -12.95
CA ALA A 257 -2.08 30.75 -13.96
C ALA A 257 -1.99 32.24 -14.38
N GLU A 258 -2.99 33.07 -14.04
CA GLU A 258 -2.91 34.53 -14.30
C GLU A 258 -1.92 35.25 -13.37
N GLU A 259 -1.48 34.65 -12.26
CA GLU A 259 -0.45 35.19 -11.38
C GLU A 259 0.99 34.72 -11.68
N ASN A 260 1.19 33.70 -12.53
CA ASN A 260 2.52 33.24 -12.94
C ASN A 260 2.50 32.88 -14.43
N GLN A 261 3.15 33.72 -15.25
CA GLN A 261 3.35 33.46 -16.69
C GLN A 261 4.28 32.26 -16.92
N MET A 262 3.76 31.01 -16.74
CA MET A 262 4.38 29.80 -17.28
C MET A 262 3.62 29.37 -18.52
N THR A 263 4.34 29.03 -19.58
CA THR A 263 3.74 28.58 -20.84
C THR A 263 3.17 27.16 -20.71
N MET A 264 2.14 26.83 -21.51
CA MET A 264 1.44 25.54 -21.51
C MET A 264 2.37 24.35 -21.79
N GLU A 265 3.52 24.56 -22.41
CA GLU A 265 4.57 23.59 -22.70
C GLU A 265 5.40 23.25 -21.45
N GLU A 266 5.59 24.19 -20.54
CA GLU A 266 6.28 24.01 -19.26
C GLU A 266 5.40 23.29 -18.22
N ALA A 267 4.08 23.50 -18.25
CA ALA A 267 3.11 22.83 -17.37
C ALA A 267 2.93 21.33 -17.74
N LEU A 268 2.99 20.96 -19.00
CA LEU A 268 2.94 19.57 -19.49
C LEU A 268 4.22 18.77 -19.19
N ASN A 269 5.33 19.45 -18.99
CA ASN A 269 6.61 18.80 -18.62
C ASN A 269 6.82 18.66 -17.11
N SER A 270 5.97 19.25 -16.27
CA SER A 270 6.08 19.17 -14.80
C SER A 270 5.35 17.97 -14.17
N GLU A 271 4.54 17.22 -14.93
CA GLU A 271 3.86 16.01 -14.42
C GLU A 271 4.76 14.77 -14.54
N PHE A 272 5.22 14.30 -13.39
CA PHE A 272 5.81 12.97 -13.14
C PHE A 272 7.11 12.64 -13.87
N ARG A 273 8.20 13.26 -13.45
CA ARG A 273 9.53 12.69 -13.71
C ARG A 273 9.67 11.40 -12.90
N THR A 274 9.43 10.27 -13.56
CA THR A 274 9.81 8.96 -12.99
C THR A 274 11.33 8.87 -13.06
N ILE A 275 12.01 9.14 -11.94
CA ILE A 275 13.46 8.98 -11.84
C ILE A 275 13.78 7.49 -11.81
N SER A 276 14.45 7.00 -12.85
CA SER A 276 14.91 5.63 -12.94
C SER A 276 16.44 5.55 -12.78
N ARG A 277 16.92 4.41 -12.28
CA ARG A 277 18.36 4.13 -12.25
C ARG A 277 18.94 4.26 -13.65
N GLY A 278 20.05 5.00 -13.80
CA GLY A 278 20.69 5.24 -15.09
C GLY A 278 20.28 6.55 -15.77
N ALA A 279 19.30 7.29 -15.25
CA ALA A 279 18.88 8.56 -15.81
C ALA A 279 19.86 9.68 -15.43
N ILE A 280 20.06 10.64 -16.35
CA ILE A 280 20.70 11.94 -16.07
C ILE A 280 19.56 12.93 -15.82
N VAL A 281 19.59 13.58 -14.66
CA VAL A 281 18.57 14.55 -14.25
C VAL A 281 19.24 15.84 -13.75
N THR A 282 18.56 16.96 -13.92
CA THR A 282 18.99 18.24 -13.37
C THR A 282 18.33 18.45 -12.03
N GLY A 283 19.09 18.83 -11.01
CA GLY A 283 18.60 19.14 -9.68
C GLY A 283 19.30 20.36 -9.09
N THR A 284 18.74 20.87 -7.98
CA THR A 284 19.24 22.06 -7.28
C THR A 284 19.97 21.64 -6.01
N VAL A 285 21.18 22.17 -5.77
CA VAL A 285 21.92 21.94 -4.53
C VAL A 285 21.20 22.59 -3.36
N ILE A 286 20.80 21.80 -2.37
CA ILE A 286 20.06 22.30 -1.19
C ILE A 286 20.92 22.36 0.08
N GLU A 287 21.89 21.45 0.22
CA GLU A 287 22.75 21.39 1.40
C GLU A 287 24.11 20.80 1.06
N LYS A 288 25.14 21.20 1.82
CA LYS A 288 26.51 20.63 1.77
C LYS A 288 26.95 20.30 3.20
N ASN A 289 27.39 19.07 3.40
CA ASN A 289 27.95 18.65 4.69
C ASN A 289 29.11 17.64 4.53
N GLN A 290 29.61 17.09 5.62
CA GLN A 290 30.74 16.14 5.61
C GLN A 290 30.45 14.82 4.86
N SER A 291 29.17 14.48 4.64
CA SER A 291 28.76 13.26 3.95
C SER A 291 28.66 13.45 2.43
N GLY A 292 28.52 14.70 1.94
CA GLY A 292 28.38 15.02 0.54
C GLY A 292 27.50 16.25 0.24
N ILE A 293 27.06 16.34 -1.00
CA ILE A 293 26.17 17.39 -1.51
C ILE A 293 24.77 16.81 -1.67
N TYR A 294 23.77 17.47 -1.09
CA TYR A 294 22.34 17.12 -1.21
C TYR A 294 21.72 17.93 -2.32
N VAL A 295 20.93 17.25 -3.16
CA VAL A 295 20.35 17.79 -4.39
C VAL A 295 18.86 17.52 -4.40
N ASP A 296 18.06 18.56 -4.51
CA ASP A 296 16.62 18.44 -4.80
C ASP A 296 16.42 18.17 -6.29
N LEU A 297 15.77 17.06 -6.60
CA LEU A 297 15.47 16.62 -7.95
C LEU A 297 13.99 16.83 -8.32
N GLY A 298 13.21 17.48 -7.46
CA GLY A 298 11.75 17.56 -7.57
C GLY A 298 11.07 16.18 -7.43
N TYR A 299 11.71 15.27 -6.70
CA TYR A 299 11.21 13.91 -6.44
C TYR A 299 10.90 13.74 -4.94
N LYS A 300 10.26 12.60 -4.56
CA LYS A 300 9.83 12.32 -3.18
C LYS A 300 10.96 12.31 -2.14
N SER A 301 12.21 12.24 -2.57
CA SER A 301 13.38 12.18 -1.70
C SER A 301 14.53 12.93 -2.35
N ASP A 302 15.31 13.62 -1.56
CA ASP A 302 16.53 14.29 -1.99
C ASP A 302 17.59 13.27 -2.40
N GLY A 303 18.45 13.64 -3.34
CA GLY A 303 19.57 12.84 -3.75
C GLY A 303 20.85 13.26 -3.04
N ILE A 304 21.73 12.32 -2.73
CA ILE A 304 23.07 12.56 -2.17
C ILE A 304 24.14 12.25 -3.20
N ILE A 305 25.10 13.17 -3.35
CA ILE A 305 26.36 12.97 -4.04
C ILE A 305 27.42 12.81 -2.95
N PRO A 306 27.95 11.60 -2.72
CA PRO A 306 28.96 11.39 -1.70
C PRO A 306 30.27 12.14 -1.97
N THR A 307 31.00 12.47 -0.92
CA THR A 307 32.25 13.25 -0.99
C THR A 307 33.32 12.58 -1.86
N ASP A 308 33.37 11.24 -1.92
CA ASP A 308 34.28 10.47 -2.78
C ASP A 308 34.01 10.61 -4.29
N GLU A 309 32.84 11.11 -4.66
CA GLU A 309 32.46 11.41 -6.05
C GLU A 309 32.80 12.86 -6.50
N LEU A 310 33.29 13.69 -5.56
CA LEU A 310 33.52 15.12 -5.81
C LEU A 310 34.98 15.46 -6.19
N ASP A 311 35.92 14.50 -6.11
CA ASP A 311 37.36 14.61 -6.47
C ASP A 311 38.04 15.93 -6.00
N GLY A 312 37.64 16.47 -4.83
CA GLY A 312 38.16 17.73 -4.30
C GLY A 312 37.54 19.00 -4.89
N GLU A 313 36.52 18.89 -5.73
CA GLU A 313 35.81 20.01 -6.35
C GLU A 313 34.61 20.54 -5.52
N GLU A 314 34.55 20.19 -4.24
CA GLU A 314 33.46 20.60 -3.32
C GLU A 314 33.22 22.12 -3.28
N GLY A 315 34.26 22.91 -3.58
CA GLY A 315 34.16 24.37 -3.63
C GLY A 315 33.48 24.94 -4.88
N LYS A 316 33.27 24.15 -5.93
CA LYS A 316 32.69 24.62 -7.18
C LYS A 316 31.17 24.74 -7.15
N TYR A 317 30.49 24.02 -6.24
CA TYR A 317 29.04 23.97 -6.19
C TYR A 317 28.51 24.68 -4.95
N ASN A 318 27.64 25.66 -5.10
CA ASN A 318 27.01 26.40 -4.01
C ASN A 318 25.56 25.99 -3.83
N VAL A 319 25.03 26.22 -2.63
CA VAL A 319 23.59 26.03 -2.38
C VAL A 319 22.79 26.97 -3.30
N GLY A 320 21.85 26.41 -4.04
CA GLY A 320 21.07 27.08 -5.07
C GLY A 320 21.56 26.86 -6.50
N ASP A 321 22.71 26.24 -6.71
CA ASP A 321 23.20 25.94 -8.08
C ASP A 321 22.43 24.75 -8.68
N GLU A 322 22.10 24.87 -9.98
CA GLU A 322 21.57 23.76 -10.77
C GLU A 322 22.70 22.88 -11.29
N ILE A 323 22.60 21.58 -11.04
CA ILE A 323 23.62 20.60 -11.46
C ILE A 323 22.99 19.40 -12.15
N LYS A 324 23.65 18.88 -13.20
CA LYS A 324 23.27 17.62 -13.84
C LYS A 324 23.91 16.45 -13.10
N VAL A 325 23.09 15.47 -12.70
CA VAL A 325 23.53 14.32 -11.94
C VAL A 325 23.01 13.02 -12.53
N TYR A 326 23.81 11.97 -12.43
CA TYR A 326 23.45 10.61 -12.84
C TYR A 326 22.90 9.83 -11.65
N VAL A 327 21.77 9.15 -11.81
CA VAL A 327 21.13 8.35 -10.76
C VAL A 327 21.76 6.96 -10.71
N LYS A 328 22.66 6.73 -9.74
CA LYS A 328 23.29 5.42 -9.51
C LYS A 328 22.32 4.41 -8.91
N LYS A 329 21.54 4.85 -7.93
CA LYS A 329 20.61 4.01 -7.19
C LYS A 329 19.42 4.84 -6.71
N VAL A 330 18.22 4.28 -6.80
CA VAL A 330 16.97 4.97 -6.42
C VAL A 330 16.73 4.90 -4.91
N ASP A 331 17.40 4.00 -4.18
CA ASP A 331 17.38 3.88 -2.73
C ASP A 331 18.75 3.41 -2.25
N ASP A 332 19.40 4.18 -1.39
CA ASP A 332 20.70 3.87 -0.77
C ASP A 332 20.59 2.95 0.45
N GLY A 333 19.36 2.56 0.85
CA GLY A 333 19.04 1.84 2.08
C GLY A 333 18.58 2.73 3.23
N HIS A 334 18.62 4.08 3.03
CA HIS A 334 18.10 5.09 3.95
C HIS A 334 16.96 5.92 3.36
N GLY A 335 16.45 5.51 2.20
CA GLY A 335 15.35 6.21 1.49
C GLY A 335 15.81 7.39 0.64
N GLN A 336 17.12 7.54 0.36
CA GLN A 336 17.70 8.62 -0.44
C GLN A 336 18.19 8.11 -1.80
N LEU A 337 18.22 9.02 -2.81
CA LEU A 337 18.80 8.69 -4.11
C LEU A 337 20.31 8.84 -4.08
N LEU A 338 21.04 7.83 -4.53
CA LEU A 338 22.49 7.91 -4.69
C LEU A 338 22.84 8.46 -6.07
N LEU A 339 23.53 9.58 -6.10
CA LEU A 339 23.85 10.34 -7.30
C LEU A 339 25.34 10.30 -7.63
N SER A 340 25.71 10.57 -8.89
CA SER A 340 27.09 10.69 -9.35
C SER A 340 27.24 11.88 -10.31
N LEU A 341 28.10 12.81 -9.98
CA LEU A 341 28.50 13.92 -10.85
C LEU A 341 29.46 13.45 -11.94
N ARG A 342 30.45 12.66 -11.57
CA ARG A 342 31.46 12.15 -12.48
C ARG A 342 30.84 11.40 -13.66
N ARG A 343 29.90 10.51 -13.40
CA ARG A 343 29.22 9.75 -14.44
C ARG A 343 28.29 10.61 -15.30
N ALA A 344 27.68 11.64 -14.73
CA ALA A 344 26.90 12.61 -15.49
C ALA A 344 27.76 13.41 -16.49
N GLN A 345 28.97 13.81 -16.06
CA GLN A 345 29.94 14.51 -16.91
C GLN A 345 30.51 13.59 -18.01
N GLU A 346 30.87 12.35 -17.69
CA GLU A 346 31.36 11.36 -18.66
C GLU A 346 30.33 11.11 -19.78
N LEU A 347 29.06 10.90 -19.42
CA LEU A 347 28.00 10.64 -20.39
C LEU A 347 27.61 11.91 -21.16
N GLY A 348 27.54 13.07 -20.51
CA GLY A 348 27.27 14.34 -21.17
C GLY A 348 28.32 14.71 -22.22
N SER A 349 29.60 14.43 -21.95
CA SER A 349 30.68 14.61 -22.90
C SER A 349 30.57 13.73 -24.15
N TRP A 350 30.00 12.53 -24.02
CA TRP A 350 29.73 11.64 -25.17
C TRP A 350 28.57 12.14 -26.03
N ASP A 351 27.53 12.69 -25.44
CA ASP A 351 26.38 13.27 -26.16
C ASP A 351 26.84 14.54 -26.94
N ASP A 352 27.65 15.40 -26.31
CA ASP A 352 28.23 16.57 -26.93
C ASP A 352 29.17 16.21 -28.12
N LEU A 353 29.95 15.14 -27.99
CA LEU A 353 30.80 14.61 -29.05
C LEU A 353 29.98 14.02 -30.22
N ASP A 354 28.88 13.32 -29.93
CA ASP A 354 28.01 12.74 -30.95
C ASP A 354 27.24 13.85 -31.71
N GLU A 355 26.85 14.91 -31.01
CA GLU A 355 26.24 16.11 -31.63
C GLU A 355 27.24 16.89 -32.48
N ALA A 356 28.46 17.08 -31.98
CA ALA A 356 29.55 17.71 -32.73
C ALA A 356 29.91 16.90 -33.97
N PHE A 357 29.92 15.58 -33.90
CA PHE A 357 30.16 14.69 -35.03
C PHE A 357 29.03 14.80 -36.08
N LYS A 358 27.76 14.81 -35.64
CA LYS A 358 26.61 14.98 -36.56
C LYS A 358 26.63 16.36 -37.25
N ASN A 359 27.00 17.41 -36.51
CA ASN A 359 27.03 18.78 -36.99
C ASN A 359 28.36 19.17 -37.67
N LYS A 360 29.36 18.23 -37.69
CA LYS A 360 30.72 18.46 -38.24
C LYS A 360 31.43 19.67 -37.60
N THR A 361 31.20 19.90 -36.32
CA THR A 361 31.85 20.98 -35.56
C THR A 361 33.21 20.49 -35.04
N PRO A 362 34.31 21.27 -35.17
CA PRO A 362 35.62 20.86 -34.62
C PRO A 362 35.57 20.84 -33.07
N VAL A 363 36.17 19.82 -32.49
CA VAL A 363 36.27 19.66 -31.02
C VAL A 363 37.73 19.73 -30.60
N GLU A 364 38.02 20.52 -29.58
CA GLU A 364 39.36 20.58 -28.98
C GLU A 364 39.44 19.55 -27.80
N GLY A 365 40.52 18.79 -27.77
CA GLY A 365 40.75 17.79 -26.72
C GLY A 365 42.21 17.62 -26.38
N GLU A 366 42.51 17.28 -25.12
CA GLU A 366 43.85 17.00 -24.62
C GLU A 366 44.12 15.49 -24.65
N ILE A 367 45.23 15.09 -25.31
CA ILE A 367 45.63 13.67 -25.38
C ILE A 367 46.38 13.31 -24.10
N LYS A 368 45.77 12.50 -23.23
CA LYS A 368 46.38 12.06 -21.95
C LYS A 368 47.25 10.80 -22.07
N GLU A 369 46.98 9.90 -23.02
CA GLU A 369 47.77 8.72 -23.32
C GLU A 369 47.76 8.42 -24.84
N ARG A 370 48.80 7.75 -25.30
CA ARG A 370 49.00 7.39 -26.73
C ARG A 370 48.91 5.90 -26.90
#